data_da5ad4d9d9a2aa5cbc1c4eae61c99763
#
_entry.id   da5ad4d9d9a2aa5cbc1c4eae61c99763
#
_cell.length_a   1.000
_cell.length_b   1.000
_cell.length_c   1.000
_cell.angle_alpha   90.00
_cell.angle_beta   90.00
_cell.angle_gamma   90.00
#
_symmetry.space_group_name_H-M   'P 1'
#
loop_
_entity.id
_entity.type
_entity.pdbx_description
1 polymer ?
#
loop_
_entity_poly.entity_id
_entity_poly.type
_entity_poly.pdbx_seq_one_letter_code
_entity_poly.pdbx_strand_id
1 'polypeptide(L)'
;MLVKTKAIVISALKFQEKSLIVKCFTLSHGLKSYFVRDAFSARKSNQKIAYFQPLTILEIEAVHKNKGTLENFKEIKIASPFHSIHSDIYKSTIVMFISEILHHSIHEEEKNESLFTFLETALHWLDNHDETANFHLILLLEITKYLGFYPDISDIDMPFFEMTEGVFTPFHAISSLTEHESNLFKKLIDLKFDTDQKTFHVIERQIVLKILIDYYSFHLDGFKKPKSLDVLKEVFS
;
A
#
# COMPACT_ATOMS: atom_id res chain seq x y z
N MET A 1 -12.25 10.44 23.04
CA MET A 1 -12.31 9.06 23.61
C MET A 1 -10.90 8.49 23.67
N LEU A 2 -10.56 7.75 24.72
CA LEU A 2 -9.30 7.01 24.77
C LEU A 2 -9.44 5.73 23.99
N VAL A 3 -8.53 5.45 23.07
CA VAL A 3 -8.56 4.30 22.16
C VAL A 3 -7.26 3.54 22.26
N LYS A 4 -7.34 2.21 22.33
CA LYS A 4 -6.21 1.29 22.16
C LYS A 4 -6.43 0.47 20.90
N THR A 5 -5.50 0.51 19.96
CA THR A 5 -5.64 -0.16 18.66
C THR A 5 -4.28 -0.41 18.01
N LYS A 6 -4.24 -1.36 17.07
CA LYS A 6 -3.14 -1.46 16.12
C LYS A 6 -3.27 -0.38 15.04
N ALA A 7 -2.15 0.06 14.48
CA ALA A 7 -2.08 1.07 13.44
C ALA A 7 -0.92 0.80 12.48
N ILE A 8 -1.17 0.89 11.18
CA ILE A 8 -0.14 0.83 10.13
C ILE A 8 0.20 2.27 9.73
N VAL A 9 1.48 2.63 9.76
CA VAL A 9 1.95 3.96 9.37
C VAL A 9 1.85 4.13 7.86
N ILE A 10 1.00 5.03 7.40
CA ILE A 10 0.82 5.32 5.97
C ILE A 10 1.74 6.46 5.51
N SER A 11 1.89 7.50 6.29
CA SER A 11 2.84 8.58 5.97
C SER A 11 3.26 9.34 7.22
N ALA A 12 4.48 9.89 7.18
CA ALA A 12 5.00 10.77 8.21
C ALA A 12 5.61 12.01 7.54
N LEU A 13 4.96 13.15 7.71
CA LEU A 13 5.37 14.41 7.10
C LEU A 13 5.94 15.35 8.17
N LYS A 14 7.12 15.93 7.88
CA LYS A 14 7.69 16.96 8.71
C LYS A 14 6.76 18.17 8.75
N PHE A 15 6.42 18.61 9.95
CA PHE A 15 5.59 19.77 10.20
C PHE A 15 6.34 20.76 11.09
N GLN A 16 6.57 21.96 10.57
CA GLN A 16 7.45 22.95 11.19
C GLN A 16 8.87 22.38 11.43
N GLU A 17 9.65 22.95 12.36
CA GLU A 17 11.03 22.53 12.55
C GLU A 17 11.19 21.20 13.30
N LYS A 18 10.30 20.90 14.25
CA LYS A 18 10.50 19.83 15.26
C LYS A 18 9.40 18.79 15.35
N SER A 19 8.32 18.91 14.56
CA SER A 19 7.14 18.06 14.70
C SER A 19 6.90 17.21 13.44
N LEU A 20 6.09 16.15 13.59
CA LEU A 20 5.56 15.33 12.49
C LEU A 20 4.03 15.35 12.50
N ILE A 21 3.44 15.25 11.32
CA ILE A 21 2.07 14.78 11.12
C ILE A 21 2.18 13.38 10.58
N VAL A 22 1.65 12.42 11.34
CA VAL A 22 1.69 10.99 10.99
C VAL A 22 0.29 10.54 10.66
N LYS A 23 0.10 10.01 9.45
CA LYS A 23 -1.17 9.40 9.03
C LYS A 23 -1.06 7.90 9.23
N CYS A 24 -2.00 7.32 9.98
CA CYS A 24 -2.04 5.89 10.26
C CYS A 24 -3.39 5.30 9.83
N PHE A 25 -3.35 4.12 9.23
CA PHE A 25 -4.53 3.29 9.05
C PHE A 25 -4.70 2.43 10.30
N THR A 26 -5.78 2.64 11.05
CA THR A 26 -6.01 1.97 12.34
C THR A 26 -7.02 0.84 12.19
N LEU A 27 -6.81 -0.25 12.92
CA LEU A 27 -7.69 -1.42 12.90
C LEU A 27 -9.14 -1.07 13.29
N SER A 28 -9.31 -0.18 14.27
CA SER A 28 -10.62 0.08 14.89
C SER A 28 -11.32 1.36 14.41
N HIS A 29 -10.60 2.31 13.78
CA HIS A 29 -11.13 3.66 13.47
C HIS A 29 -10.71 4.16 12.08
N GLY A 30 -10.29 3.28 11.17
CA GLY A 30 -9.86 3.66 9.82
C GLY A 30 -8.66 4.60 9.82
N LEU A 31 -8.63 5.51 8.84
CA LEU A 31 -7.52 6.43 8.64
C LEU A 31 -7.59 7.59 9.63
N LYS A 32 -6.50 7.83 10.38
CA LYS A 32 -6.38 8.91 11.36
C LYS A 32 -5.04 9.63 11.23
N SER A 33 -5.07 10.94 11.45
CA SER A 33 -3.86 11.78 11.43
C SER A 33 -3.49 12.22 12.85
N TYR A 34 -2.24 12.03 13.20
CA TYR A 34 -1.71 12.30 14.54
C TYR A 34 -0.64 13.37 14.51
N PHE A 35 -0.64 14.24 15.51
CA PHE A 35 0.41 15.22 15.72
C PHE A 35 1.46 14.67 16.69
N VAL A 36 2.72 14.66 16.26
CA VAL A 36 3.87 14.22 17.06
C VAL A 36 4.77 15.40 17.34
N ARG A 37 4.67 15.92 18.57
CA ARG A 37 5.49 17.05 19.01
C ARG A 37 6.93 16.63 19.30
N ASP A 38 7.87 17.52 18.98
CA ASP A 38 9.30 17.36 19.30
C ASP A 38 9.90 16.03 18.80
N ALA A 39 9.43 15.55 17.63
CA ALA A 39 9.93 14.32 17.02
C ALA A 39 11.43 14.38 16.67
N PHE A 40 11.96 15.60 16.43
CA PHE A 40 13.36 15.86 16.06
C PHE A 40 14.19 16.47 17.19
N SER A 41 13.73 16.43 18.46
CA SER A 41 14.50 16.96 19.57
C SER A 41 15.68 16.05 19.96
N ALA A 42 16.86 16.63 20.15
CA ALA A 42 18.18 15.98 20.17
C ALA A 42 18.39 14.79 21.13
N ARG A 43 17.58 14.61 22.18
CA ARG A 43 17.77 13.54 23.17
C ARG A 43 17.01 12.23 22.92
N LYS A 44 15.94 12.23 22.07
CA LYS A 44 15.10 11.04 21.78
C LYS A 44 14.64 10.97 20.33
N SER A 45 15.27 11.71 19.40
CA SER A 45 14.78 11.88 18.03
C SER A 45 14.84 10.58 17.22
N ASN A 46 15.97 9.86 17.27
CA ASN A 46 16.14 8.66 16.46
C ASN A 46 15.16 7.54 16.82
N GLN A 47 14.85 7.37 18.12
CA GLN A 47 13.85 6.38 18.54
C GLN A 47 12.44 6.75 18.11
N LYS A 48 12.06 8.04 18.19
CA LYS A 48 10.71 8.48 17.79
C LYS A 48 10.49 8.37 16.29
N ILE A 49 11.50 8.72 15.47
CA ILE A 49 11.40 8.69 14.02
C ILE A 49 11.31 7.24 13.51
N ALA A 50 12.04 6.31 14.14
CA ALA A 50 12.02 4.89 13.77
C ALA A 50 10.62 4.25 13.85
N TYR A 51 9.76 4.71 14.76
CA TYR A 51 8.36 4.24 14.83
C TYR A 51 7.54 4.61 13.59
N PHE A 52 7.91 5.68 12.88
CA PHE A 52 7.11 6.25 11.80
C PHE A 52 7.69 5.97 10.41
N GLN A 53 8.47 4.90 10.29
CA GLN A 53 8.87 4.38 8.97
C GLN A 53 7.65 3.84 8.20
N PRO A 54 7.66 3.90 6.85
CA PRO A 54 6.55 3.42 6.03
C PRO A 54 6.13 2.00 6.42
N LEU A 55 4.84 1.79 6.57
CA LEU A 55 4.16 0.54 6.87
C LEU A 55 4.57 -0.14 8.18
N THR A 56 5.27 0.55 9.09
CA THR A 56 5.50 0.05 10.46
C THR A 56 4.16 -0.21 11.14
N ILE A 57 4.04 -1.37 11.82
CA ILE A 57 2.84 -1.74 12.58
C ILE A 57 3.04 -1.36 14.04
N LEU A 58 2.17 -0.51 14.55
CA LEU A 58 2.21 0.03 15.90
C LEU A 58 1.04 -0.49 16.75
N GLU A 59 1.27 -0.66 18.04
CA GLU A 59 0.24 -0.60 19.07
C GLU A 59 0.19 0.81 19.63
N ILE A 60 -0.96 1.44 19.55
CA ILE A 60 -1.14 2.82 19.99
C ILE A 60 -2.19 2.95 21.07
N GLU A 61 -1.93 3.81 22.04
CA GLU A 61 -2.94 4.43 22.88
C GLU A 61 -3.07 5.90 22.48
N ALA A 62 -4.25 6.33 22.08
CA ALA A 62 -4.48 7.65 21.52
C ALA A 62 -5.79 8.27 22.04
N VAL A 63 -5.86 9.59 22.00
CA VAL A 63 -7.09 10.34 22.30
C VAL A 63 -7.70 10.81 21.00
N HIS A 64 -8.82 10.20 20.58
CA HIS A 64 -9.60 10.60 19.42
C HIS A 64 -10.68 11.61 19.83
N LYS A 65 -10.64 12.77 19.20
CA LYS A 65 -11.64 13.83 19.35
C LYS A 65 -12.74 13.73 18.31
N ASN A 66 -12.48 13.05 17.19
CA ASN A 66 -13.40 12.86 16.05
C ASN A 66 -14.00 14.16 15.50
N LYS A 67 -13.21 15.22 15.48
CA LYS A 67 -13.61 16.57 15.00
C LYS A 67 -12.93 16.94 13.68
N GLY A 68 -12.41 15.95 12.92
CA GLY A 68 -11.61 16.22 11.72
C GLY A 68 -10.28 16.94 11.97
N THR A 69 -9.81 16.96 13.24
CA THR A 69 -8.56 17.58 13.66
C THR A 69 -7.49 16.52 13.91
N LEU A 70 -6.22 16.96 13.98
CA LEU A 70 -5.11 16.09 14.37
C LEU A 70 -5.33 15.49 15.76
N GLU A 71 -5.18 14.18 15.84
CA GLU A 71 -5.28 13.41 17.06
C GLU A 71 -3.93 13.36 17.79
N ASN A 72 -3.89 12.84 19.03
CA ASN A 72 -2.66 12.78 19.82
C ASN A 72 -2.42 11.37 20.35
N PHE A 73 -1.20 10.88 20.18
CA PHE A 73 -0.73 9.68 20.84
C PHE A 73 -0.53 9.94 22.34
N LYS A 74 -0.90 8.97 23.18
CA LYS A 74 -0.48 8.85 24.56
C LYS A 74 0.69 7.89 24.71
N GLU A 75 0.57 6.72 24.08
CA GLU A 75 1.59 5.67 24.09
C GLU A 75 1.73 5.07 22.71
N ILE A 76 2.95 4.70 22.33
CA ILE A 76 3.29 4.06 21.06
C ILE A 76 4.28 2.94 21.35
N LYS A 77 3.99 1.76 20.81
CA LYS A 77 4.90 0.60 20.79
C LYS A 77 4.91 0.01 19.40
N ILE A 78 6.01 -0.62 19.00
CA ILE A 78 6.03 -1.46 17.81
C ILE A 78 5.23 -2.74 18.15
N ALA A 79 4.20 -3.03 17.36
CA ALA A 79 3.35 -4.21 17.56
C ALA A 79 4.13 -5.50 17.22
N SER A 80 4.85 -5.46 16.10
CA SER A 80 5.71 -6.55 15.65
C SER A 80 6.93 -5.95 14.93
N PRO A 81 8.13 -6.10 15.47
CA PRO A 81 9.33 -5.61 14.81
C PRO A 81 9.60 -6.44 13.56
N PHE A 82 9.82 -5.76 12.43
CA PHE A 82 10.27 -6.39 11.20
C PHE A 82 11.77 -6.66 11.25
N HIS A 83 12.20 -7.79 10.67
CA HIS A 83 13.60 -8.20 10.62
C HIS A 83 14.33 -7.63 9.42
N SER A 84 13.68 -7.55 8.26
CA SER A 84 14.29 -7.23 6.98
C SER A 84 13.64 -6.04 6.24
N ILE A 85 12.36 -5.77 6.42
CA ILE A 85 11.61 -4.77 5.63
C ILE A 85 12.30 -3.40 5.56
N HIS A 86 12.86 -2.91 6.66
CA HIS A 86 13.46 -1.58 6.70
C HIS A 86 14.99 -1.58 6.47
N SER A 87 15.62 -2.75 6.38
CA SER A 87 17.07 -2.91 6.18
C SER A 87 17.44 -3.44 4.81
N ASP A 88 16.56 -4.19 4.16
CA ASP A 88 16.73 -4.67 2.80
C ASP A 88 16.29 -3.59 1.79
N ILE A 89 17.12 -3.32 0.75
CA ILE A 89 16.86 -2.26 -0.22
C ILE A 89 15.62 -2.54 -1.08
N TYR A 90 15.38 -3.78 -1.46
CA TYR A 90 14.22 -4.17 -2.27
C TYR A 90 12.94 -4.03 -1.46
N LYS A 91 12.91 -4.61 -0.25
CA LYS A 91 11.75 -4.57 0.64
C LYS A 91 11.41 -3.15 1.08
N SER A 92 12.42 -2.35 1.47
CA SER A 92 12.21 -0.96 1.86
C SER A 92 11.67 -0.09 0.72
N THR A 93 12.12 -0.34 -0.52
CA THR A 93 11.58 0.33 -1.70
C THR A 93 10.13 -0.07 -1.97
N ILE A 94 9.79 -1.35 -1.83
CA ILE A 94 8.41 -1.85 -1.94
C ILE A 94 7.51 -1.16 -0.92
N VAL A 95 7.86 -1.15 0.36
CA VAL A 95 6.99 -0.57 1.39
C VAL A 95 6.86 0.94 1.26
N MET A 96 7.90 1.64 0.81
CA MET A 96 7.80 3.06 0.48
C MET A 96 6.78 3.30 -0.64
N PHE A 97 6.85 2.54 -1.72
CA PHE A 97 5.93 2.62 -2.84
C PHE A 97 4.49 2.29 -2.42
N ILE A 98 4.28 1.17 -1.71
CA ILE A 98 2.95 0.76 -1.24
C ILE A 98 2.35 1.79 -0.27
N SER A 99 3.17 2.39 0.60
CA SER A 99 2.67 3.42 1.52
C SER A 99 2.14 4.66 0.79
N GLU A 100 2.77 5.06 -0.33
CA GLU A 100 2.26 6.14 -1.18
C GLU A 100 0.97 5.75 -1.90
N ILE A 101 0.87 4.51 -2.41
CA ILE A 101 -0.39 3.99 -2.98
C ILE A 101 -1.51 4.06 -1.95
N LEU A 102 -1.32 3.49 -0.76
CA LEU A 102 -2.32 3.50 0.31
C LEU A 102 -2.68 4.94 0.74
N HIS A 103 -1.70 5.85 0.76
CA HIS A 103 -1.94 7.26 1.05
C HIS A 103 -2.91 7.92 0.07
N HIS A 104 -2.88 7.51 -1.20
CA HIS A 104 -3.72 8.05 -2.27
C HIS A 104 -5.00 7.24 -2.52
N SER A 105 -5.11 6.05 -1.91
CA SER A 105 -6.23 5.13 -2.14
C SER A 105 -7.18 5.05 -0.95
N ILE A 106 -6.69 5.24 0.29
CA ILE A 106 -7.51 5.17 1.49
C ILE A 106 -7.86 6.60 1.92
N HIS A 107 -9.13 6.98 1.77
CA HIS A 107 -9.63 8.29 2.16
C HIS A 107 -10.59 8.24 3.35
N GLU A 108 -11.15 7.06 3.63
CA GLU A 108 -12.23 6.90 4.59
C GLU A 108 -11.71 6.80 6.03
N GLU A 109 -12.36 7.54 6.92
CA GLU A 109 -12.18 7.41 8.37
C GLU A 109 -12.94 6.21 8.95
N GLU A 110 -13.64 5.46 8.10
CA GLU A 110 -14.34 4.25 8.49
C GLU A 110 -13.37 3.05 8.63
N LYS A 111 -13.69 2.21 9.60
CA LYS A 111 -12.88 1.01 9.83
C LYS A 111 -13.04 0.02 8.68
N ASN A 112 -11.92 -0.53 8.23
CA ASN A 112 -11.86 -1.66 7.31
C ASN A 112 -10.93 -2.71 7.92
N GLU A 113 -11.48 -3.55 8.79
CA GLU A 113 -10.71 -4.57 9.51
C GLU A 113 -10.13 -5.62 8.56
N SER A 114 -10.86 -5.95 7.49
CA SER A 114 -10.42 -6.94 6.49
C SER A 114 -9.19 -6.46 5.75
N LEU A 115 -9.19 -5.19 5.27
CA LEU A 115 -8.03 -4.60 4.64
C LEU A 115 -6.84 -4.49 5.61
N PHE A 116 -7.09 -4.09 6.87
CA PHE A 116 -6.03 -4.00 7.88
C PHE A 116 -5.35 -5.36 8.09
N THR A 117 -6.15 -6.41 8.33
CA THR A 117 -5.66 -7.77 8.56
C THR A 117 -4.91 -8.32 7.35
N PHE A 118 -5.41 -8.05 6.14
CA PHE A 118 -4.75 -8.43 4.90
C PHE A 118 -3.37 -7.75 4.79
N LEU A 119 -3.30 -6.42 4.99
CA LEU A 119 -2.03 -5.68 4.95
C LEU A 119 -1.04 -6.17 6.02
N GLU A 120 -1.48 -6.38 7.25
CA GLU A 120 -0.64 -6.92 8.33
C GLU A 120 -0.06 -8.28 7.92
N THR A 121 -0.89 -9.19 7.40
CA THR A 121 -0.46 -10.53 6.96
C THR A 121 0.53 -10.43 5.78
N ALA A 122 0.23 -9.61 4.78
CA ALA A 122 1.10 -9.41 3.62
C ALA A 122 2.47 -8.82 4.01
N LEU A 123 2.51 -7.86 4.95
CA LEU A 123 3.76 -7.30 5.44
C LEU A 123 4.60 -8.33 6.20
N HIS A 124 3.97 -9.19 7.00
CA HIS A 124 4.70 -10.30 7.64
C HIS A 124 5.21 -11.32 6.63
N TRP A 125 4.44 -11.59 5.57
CA TRP A 125 4.92 -12.42 4.48
C TRP A 125 6.17 -11.80 3.82
N LEU A 126 6.11 -10.52 3.45
CA LEU A 126 7.24 -9.79 2.84
C LEU A 126 8.49 -9.82 3.74
N ASP A 127 8.32 -9.66 5.06
CA ASP A 127 9.44 -9.68 6.01
C ASP A 127 10.17 -11.02 6.04
N ASN A 128 9.45 -12.12 5.89
CA ASN A 128 9.94 -13.49 6.05
C ASN A 128 10.38 -14.17 4.74
N HIS A 129 10.21 -13.52 3.57
CA HIS A 129 10.55 -14.11 2.28
C HIS A 129 11.56 -13.23 1.53
N ASP A 130 12.52 -13.86 0.84
CA ASP A 130 13.56 -13.15 0.11
C ASP A 130 13.19 -12.89 -1.36
N GLU A 131 12.41 -13.79 -1.96
CA GLU A 131 11.93 -13.66 -3.35
C GLU A 131 10.69 -12.74 -3.41
N THR A 132 10.91 -11.44 -3.58
CA THR A 132 9.85 -10.43 -3.47
C THR A 132 9.56 -9.67 -4.77
N ALA A 133 10.14 -10.14 -5.90
CA ALA A 133 10.09 -9.40 -7.17
C ALA A 133 8.67 -9.08 -7.69
N ASN A 134 7.69 -9.97 -7.46
CA ASN A 134 6.30 -9.79 -7.88
C ASN A 134 5.37 -9.36 -6.73
N PHE A 135 5.88 -9.27 -5.50
CA PHE A 135 5.07 -9.00 -4.30
C PHE A 135 4.20 -7.76 -4.46
N HIS A 136 4.78 -6.65 -4.88
CA HIS A 136 4.06 -5.36 -5.03
C HIS A 136 2.95 -5.42 -6.07
N LEU A 137 3.11 -6.21 -7.15
CA LEU A 137 2.08 -6.39 -8.18
C LEU A 137 0.88 -7.17 -7.64
N ILE A 138 1.15 -8.28 -6.95
CA ILE A 138 0.12 -9.12 -6.32
C ILE A 138 -0.61 -8.30 -5.25
N LEU A 139 0.13 -7.60 -4.39
CA LEU A 139 -0.45 -6.79 -3.32
C LEU A 139 -1.37 -5.69 -3.85
N LEU A 140 -0.93 -4.97 -4.90
CA LEU A 140 -1.76 -3.94 -5.54
C LEU A 140 -3.07 -4.52 -6.08
N LEU A 141 -3.01 -5.64 -6.79
CA LEU A 141 -4.22 -6.27 -7.32
C LEU A 141 -5.14 -6.72 -6.17
N GLU A 142 -4.62 -7.37 -5.15
CA GLU A 142 -5.41 -7.85 -4.02
C GLU A 142 -6.06 -6.70 -3.21
N ILE A 143 -5.39 -5.55 -3.05
CA ILE A 143 -5.95 -4.36 -2.39
C ILE A 143 -7.23 -3.89 -3.10
N THR A 144 -7.34 -4.01 -4.43
CA THR A 144 -8.55 -3.58 -5.17
C THR A 144 -9.83 -4.29 -4.73
N LYS A 145 -9.72 -5.51 -4.17
CA LYS A 145 -10.86 -6.25 -3.57
C LYS A 145 -11.48 -5.48 -2.40
N TYR A 146 -10.64 -4.88 -1.58
CA TYR A 146 -11.05 -4.16 -0.38
C TYR A 146 -11.47 -2.72 -0.68
N LEU A 147 -11.08 -2.22 -1.86
CA LEU A 147 -11.44 -0.89 -2.35
C LEU A 147 -12.66 -0.92 -3.30
N GLY A 148 -13.17 -2.12 -3.64
CA GLY A 148 -14.41 -2.30 -4.38
C GLY A 148 -14.29 -2.22 -5.91
N PHE A 149 -13.06 -2.35 -6.48
CA PHE A 149 -12.84 -2.35 -7.92
C PHE A 149 -11.94 -3.50 -8.41
N TYR A 150 -12.06 -4.69 -7.77
CA TYR A 150 -11.36 -5.88 -8.27
C TYR A 150 -11.90 -6.27 -9.65
N PRO A 151 -11.02 -6.66 -10.60
CA PRO A 151 -11.43 -7.08 -11.93
C PRO A 151 -12.50 -8.18 -11.90
N ASP A 152 -13.53 -8.05 -12.72
CA ASP A 152 -14.48 -9.15 -12.94
C ASP A 152 -13.83 -10.20 -13.83
N ILE A 153 -13.72 -11.41 -13.30
CA ILE A 153 -13.07 -12.56 -13.95
C ILE A 153 -14.07 -13.53 -14.58
N SER A 154 -15.36 -13.19 -14.63
CA SER A 154 -16.41 -14.08 -15.18
C SER A 154 -16.13 -14.43 -16.64
N ASP A 155 -15.63 -13.49 -17.43
CA ASP A 155 -15.31 -13.64 -18.84
C ASP A 155 -13.79 -13.57 -19.09
N ILE A 156 -12.97 -14.11 -18.20
CA ILE A 156 -11.50 -14.02 -18.25
C ILE A 156 -10.89 -14.57 -19.54
N ASP A 157 -11.56 -15.48 -20.22
CA ASP A 157 -11.10 -16.07 -21.49
C ASP A 157 -11.15 -15.07 -22.68
N MET A 158 -11.90 -13.96 -22.55
CA MET A 158 -11.98 -12.94 -23.60
C MET A 158 -10.64 -12.23 -23.83
N PRO A 159 -10.32 -11.80 -25.08
CA PRO A 159 -8.97 -11.35 -25.44
C PRO A 159 -8.57 -10.00 -24.85
N PHE A 160 -9.51 -9.11 -24.55
CA PHE A 160 -9.23 -7.76 -24.14
C PHE A 160 -9.76 -7.46 -22.74
N PHE A 161 -8.98 -6.80 -21.90
CA PHE A 161 -9.43 -6.28 -20.63
C PHE A 161 -9.77 -4.79 -20.77
N GLU A 162 -11.01 -4.44 -20.49
CA GLU A 162 -11.49 -3.06 -20.51
C GLU A 162 -11.27 -2.43 -19.13
N MET A 163 -10.45 -1.37 -19.07
CA MET A 163 -9.89 -0.80 -17.84
C MET A 163 -10.89 0.02 -17.03
N THR A 164 -11.88 0.66 -17.69
CA THR A 164 -12.83 1.55 -17.00
C THR A 164 -13.96 0.78 -16.32
N GLU A 165 -14.42 -0.30 -16.94
CA GLU A 165 -15.45 -1.18 -16.36
C GLU A 165 -14.85 -2.34 -15.56
N GLY A 166 -13.56 -2.63 -15.75
CA GLY A 166 -12.87 -3.70 -15.05
C GLY A 166 -13.30 -5.11 -15.48
N VAL A 167 -13.65 -5.30 -16.76
CA VAL A 167 -14.19 -6.54 -17.31
C VAL A 167 -13.37 -7.06 -18.50
N PHE A 168 -13.41 -8.36 -18.76
CA PHE A 168 -12.87 -8.94 -20.00
C PHE A 168 -13.95 -8.91 -21.11
N THR A 169 -13.54 -8.59 -22.36
CA THR A 169 -14.45 -8.35 -23.48
C THR A 169 -13.88 -8.90 -24.79
N PRO A 170 -14.73 -9.34 -25.73
CA PRO A 170 -14.27 -9.78 -27.06
C PRO A 170 -13.90 -8.61 -27.99
N PHE A 171 -14.27 -7.37 -27.66
CA PHE A 171 -14.05 -6.21 -28.50
C PHE A 171 -13.03 -5.25 -27.89
N HIS A 172 -12.12 -4.74 -28.73
CA HIS A 172 -11.15 -3.74 -28.33
C HIS A 172 -11.82 -2.34 -28.29
N ALA A 173 -11.89 -1.75 -27.08
CA ALA A 173 -12.33 -0.38 -26.86
C ALA A 173 -11.12 0.57 -26.67
N ILE A 174 -11.36 1.88 -26.60
CA ILE A 174 -10.29 2.89 -26.42
C ILE A 174 -9.53 2.67 -25.09
N SER A 175 -10.25 2.28 -24.04
CA SER A 175 -9.70 2.01 -22.70
C SER A 175 -9.30 0.55 -22.47
N SER A 176 -9.35 -0.30 -23.52
CA SER A 176 -8.93 -1.68 -23.41
C SER A 176 -7.41 -1.81 -23.49
N LEU A 177 -6.88 -2.76 -22.72
CA LEU A 177 -5.52 -3.28 -22.89
C LEU A 177 -5.41 -4.00 -24.24
N THR A 178 -4.21 -4.00 -24.83
CA THR A 178 -3.90 -4.87 -25.96
C THR A 178 -4.04 -6.34 -25.54
N GLU A 179 -4.16 -7.25 -26.49
CA GLU A 179 -4.24 -8.70 -26.21
C GLU A 179 -3.03 -9.19 -25.41
N HIS A 180 -1.82 -8.70 -25.75
CA HIS A 180 -0.61 -9.02 -25.00
C HIS A 180 -0.66 -8.53 -23.54
N GLU A 181 -1.05 -7.28 -23.32
CA GLU A 181 -1.19 -6.70 -21.97
C GLU A 181 -2.30 -7.41 -21.17
N SER A 182 -3.43 -7.75 -21.81
CA SER A 182 -4.52 -8.51 -21.19
C SER A 182 -4.04 -9.90 -20.74
N ASN A 183 -3.22 -10.57 -21.54
CA ASN A 183 -2.63 -11.85 -21.17
C ASN A 183 -1.64 -11.74 -20.00
N LEU A 184 -0.86 -10.67 -19.92
CA LEU A 184 -0.02 -10.39 -18.73
C LEU A 184 -0.87 -10.12 -17.50
N PHE A 185 -1.98 -9.41 -17.67
CA PHE A 185 -2.88 -9.10 -16.55
C PHE A 185 -3.60 -10.37 -16.04
N LYS A 186 -4.02 -11.28 -16.93
CA LYS A 186 -4.53 -12.61 -16.57
C LYS A 186 -3.51 -13.43 -15.77
N LYS A 187 -2.25 -13.45 -16.21
CA LYS A 187 -1.16 -14.08 -15.44
C LYS A 187 -1.02 -13.51 -14.03
N LEU A 188 -1.18 -12.18 -13.87
CA LEU A 188 -1.15 -11.56 -12.55
C LEU A 188 -2.33 -12.00 -11.68
N ILE A 189 -3.55 -12.10 -12.23
CA ILE A 189 -4.76 -12.53 -11.50
C ILE A 189 -4.57 -13.95 -10.93
N ASP A 190 -3.89 -14.83 -11.66
CA ASP A 190 -3.61 -16.20 -11.23
C ASP A 190 -2.46 -16.29 -10.20
N LEU A 191 -1.64 -15.23 -10.08
CA LEU A 191 -0.48 -15.23 -9.19
C LEU A 191 -0.89 -15.14 -7.72
N LYS A 192 -0.15 -15.88 -6.86
CA LYS A 192 -0.26 -15.81 -5.40
C LYS A 192 1.12 -15.52 -4.79
N PHE A 193 1.15 -15.05 -3.54
CA PHE A 193 2.43 -14.74 -2.86
C PHE A 193 3.40 -15.93 -2.84
N ASP A 194 2.89 -17.15 -2.69
CA ASP A 194 3.71 -18.38 -2.63
C ASP A 194 3.98 -19.00 -4.01
N THR A 195 3.59 -18.33 -5.10
CA THR A 195 3.84 -18.81 -6.48
C THR A 195 5.29 -18.52 -6.88
N ASP A 196 5.85 -19.34 -7.77
CA ASP A 196 7.20 -19.18 -8.31
C ASP A 196 7.39 -17.77 -8.90
N GLN A 197 8.39 -17.06 -8.38
CA GLN A 197 8.68 -15.66 -8.67
C GLN A 197 9.18 -15.42 -10.11
N LYS A 198 9.47 -16.49 -10.87
CA LYS A 198 9.93 -16.39 -12.27
C LYS A 198 8.82 -16.14 -13.29
N THR A 199 7.59 -15.92 -12.83
CA THR A 199 6.42 -15.74 -13.71
C THR A 199 6.56 -14.56 -14.67
N PHE A 200 7.18 -13.45 -14.23
CA PHE A 200 7.39 -12.27 -15.05
C PHE A 200 8.88 -11.94 -15.22
N HIS A 201 9.27 -11.63 -16.45
CA HIS A 201 10.55 -10.95 -16.71
C HIS A 201 10.47 -9.46 -16.32
N VAL A 202 11.62 -8.80 -16.24
CA VAL A 202 11.71 -7.38 -15.81
C VAL A 202 10.77 -6.48 -16.63
N ILE A 203 10.79 -6.61 -17.98
CA ILE A 203 9.95 -5.80 -18.86
C ILE A 203 8.46 -6.08 -18.62
N GLU A 204 8.07 -7.34 -18.46
CA GLU A 204 6.68 -7.73 -18.19
C GLU A 204 6.21 -7.15 -16.85
N ARG A 205 7.05 -7.19 -15.80
CA ARG A 205 6.74 -6.55 -14.50
C ARG A 205 6.48 -5.05 -14.63
N GLN A 206 7.28 -4.36 -15.44
CA GLN A 206 7.09 -2.92 -15.69
C GLN A 206 5.78 -2.64 -16.44
N ILE A 207 5.42 -3.47 -17.41
CA ILE A 207 4.13 -3.37 -18.12
C ILE A 207 2.97 -3.59 -17.14
N VAL A 208 3.00 -4.66 -16.37
CA VAL A 208 1.95 -4.99 -15.39
C VAL A 208 1.83 -3.91 -14.31
N LEU A 209 2.95 -3.39 -13.83
CA LEU A 209 2.95 -2.28 -12.88
C LEU A 209 2.29 -1.02 -13.46
N LYS A 210 2.60 -0.69 -14.72
CA LYS A 210 1.95 0.43 -15.42
C LYS A 210 0.44 0.21 -15.53
N ILE A 211 0.00 -0.99 -15.94
CA ILE A 211 -1.42 -1.35 -16.02
C ILE A 211 -2.10 -1.12 -14.67
N LEU A 212 -1.54 -1.62 -13.57
CA LEU A 212 -2.11 -1.44 -12.24
C LEU A 212 -2.23 0.04 -11.84
N ILE A 213 -1.18 0.85 -12.07
CA ILE A 213 -1.21 2.29 -11.75
C ILE A 213 -2.28 3.02 -12.58
N ASP A 214 -2.41 2.69 -13.86
CA ASP A 214 -3.42 3.28 -14.73
C ASP A 214 -4.83 2.80 -14.30
N TYR A 215 -4.99 1.54 -13.90
CA TYR A 215 -6.23 0.96 -13.37
C TYR A 215 -6.69 1.67 -12.09
N TYR A 216 -5.80 1.89 -11.13
CA TYR A 216 -6.08 2.70 -9.95
C TYR A 216 -6.52 4.12 -10.31
N SER A 217 -5.92 4.72 -11.35
CA SER A 217 -6.28 6.06 -11.80
C SER A 217 -7.66 6.15 -12.43
N PHE A 218 -8.18 5.06 -13.03
CA PHE A 218 -9.53 5.00 -13.58
C PHE A 218 -10.59 4.86 -12.48
N HIS A 219 -10.28 4.11 -11.40
CA HIS A 219 -11.27 3.73 -10.40
C HIS A 219 -11.26 4.59 -9.13
N LEU A 220 -10.21 5.39 -8.90
CA LEU A 220 -10.10 6.23 -7.71
C LEU A 220 -9.98 7.71 -8.08
N ASP A 221 -11.01 8.47 -7.76
CA ASP A 221 -11.03 9.92 -7.95
C ASP A 221 -9.87 10.58 -7.18
N GLY A 222 -9.13 11.43 -7.89
CA GLY A 222 -8.00 12.16 -7.30
C GLY A 222 -6.76 11.31 -6.98
N PHE A 223 -6.70 10.06 -7.45
CA PHE A 223 -5.49 9.24 -7.32
C PHE A 223 -4.30 9.91 -7.97
N LYS A 224 -3.17 9.91 -7.27
CA LYS A 224 -1.91 10.48 -7.76
C LYS A 224 -0.87 9.37 -7.91
N LYS A 225 -0.19 9.37 -9.05
CA LYS A 225 0.93 8.45 -9.26
C LYS A 225 1.99 8.64 -8.17
N PRO A 226 2.44 7.55 -7.54
CA PRO A 226 3.46 7.61 -6.48
C PRO A 226 4.77 8.21 -7.01
N LYS A 227 5.42 9.06 -6.23
CA LYS A 227 6.74 9.60 -6.56
C LYS A 227 7.84 8.54 -6.50
N SER A 228 7.67 7.56 -5.61
CA SER A 228 8.56 6.40 -5.46
C SER A 228 8.50 5.39 -6.60
N LEU A 229 7.57 5.56 -7.56
CA LEU A 229 7.44 4.68 -8.72
C LEU A 229 8.73 4.57 -9.55
N ASP A 230 9.42 5.69 -9.75
CA ASP A 230 10.67 5.70 -10.52
C ASP A 230 11.80 5.01 -9.76
N VAL A 231 11.88 5.19 -8.44
CA VAL A 231 12.83 4.48 -7.57
C VAL A 231 12.56 2.98 -7.59
N LEU A 232 11.28 2.57 -7.52
CA LEU A 232 10.91 1.15 -7.60
C LEU A 232 11.36 0.54 -8.93
N LYS A 233 11.13 1.23 -10.05
CA LYS A 233 11.55 0.76 -11.38
C LYS A 233 13.06 0.61 -11.48
N GLU A 234 13.83 1.55 -10.94
CA GLU A 234 15.30 1.52 -10.96
C GLU A 234 15.85 0.36 -10.13
N VAL A 235 15.31 0.12 -8.93
CA VAL A 235 15.74 -0.96 -8.03
C VAL A 235 15.40 -2.34 -8.59
N PHE A 236 14.31 -2.48 -9.37
CA PHE A 236 13.86 -3.74 -9.97
C PHE A 236 14.15 -3.86 -11.48
N SER A 237 15.04 -3.01 -12.02
CA SER A 237 15.50 -3.04 -13.41
C SER A 237 16.50 -4.18 -13.70
#